data_c9337cae2648242743869931196ddfc0
#
_entry.id   c9337cae2648242743869931196ddfc0
#
_cell.length_a   1.000
_cell.length_b   1.000
_cell.length_c   1.000
_cell.angle_alpha   90.00
_cell.angle_beta   90.00
_cell.angle_gamma   90.00
#
_symmetry.space_group_name_H-M   'P 1'
#
loop_
_entity.id
_entity.type
_entity.pdbx_description
1 polymer ?
#
loop_
_entity_poly.entity_id
_entity_poly.type
_entity_poly.pdbx_seq_one_letter_code
_entity_poly.pdbx_strand_id
1 'polypeptide(L)'
;AAYARQLPKSDCGFLEKYTRSFNYPSESCLKTEKDLATRGIKTYFCSNVCAAYDHKIYNEIGGFPEHAIFNEDMIYAGWMVKKGYGVAYVAEARVYHSHNYSCAQQFHRNFDLGVSQAEHPEIFEGVPSEGEGIRLVKKSMAYLTKTGHIWMIPGLFFQSASKYAGYFLGKRYKKLPEKLILSCTMSPEYWKKKK
;
A
#
# COMPACT_ATOMS: atom_id res chain seq x y z
N ALA A 1 -1.51 1.89 17.15
CA ALA A 1 -0.88 2.82 16.20
C ALA A 1 -1.85 3.88 15.73
N ALA A 2 -1.33 5.04 15.35
CA ALA A 2 -2.10 6.09 14.70
C ALA A 2 -1.30 6.64 13.50
N TYR A 3 -1.98 7.04 12.41
CA TYR A 3 -1.32 7.63 11.25
C TYR A 3 -2.12 8.79 10.66
N ALA A 4 -1.38 9.73 10.05
CA ALA A 4 -1.90 10.98 9.55
C ALA A 4 -2.47 10.88 8.12
N ARG A 5 -3.28 11.86 7.75
CA ARG A 5 -3.78 12.09 6.40
C ARG A 5 -2.68 12.63 5.49
N GLN A 6 -2.42 11.93 4.38
CA GLN A 6 -1.52 12.42 3.35
C GLN A 6 -2.28 13.29 2.35
N LEU A 7 -1.87 14.55 2.25
CA LEU A 7 -2.34 15.49 1.23
C LEU A 7 -1.37 15.50 0.03
N PRO A 8 -1.88 15.72 -1.18
CA PRO A 8 -1.01 15.83 -2.36
C PRO A 8 -0.13 17.07 -2.28
N LYS A 9 1.13 16.95 -2.72
CA LYS A 9 2.03 18.09 -2.94
C LYS A 9 1.52 18.97 -4.08
N SER A 10 2.03 20.20 -4.20
CA SER A 10 1.63 21.17 -5.24
C SER A 10 1.89 20.66 -6.66
N ASP A 11 3.00 19.94 -6.86
CA ASP A 11 3.45 19.34 -8.14
C ASP A 11 2.78 18.00 -8.45
N CYS A 12 1.85 17.56 -7.62
CA CYS A 12 1.19 16.26 -7.75
C CYS A 12 0.29 16.20 -9.00
N GLY A 13 0.45 15.15 -9.80
CA GLY A 13 -0.37 14.90 -10.97
C GLY A 13 -1.86 14.68 -10.64
N PHE A 14 -2.75 14.97 -11.62
CA PHE A 14 -4.19 14.96 -11.42
C PHE A 14 -4.73 13.63 -10.89
N LEU A 15 -4.30 12.50 -11.48
CA LEU A 15 -4.71 11.16 -11.02
C LEU A 15 -4.17 10.82 -9.64
N GLU A 16 -2.96 11.25 -9.33
CA GLU A 16 -2.38 11.02 -8.00
C GLU A 16 -3.11 11.82 -6.93
N LYS A 17 -3.53 13.07 -7.21
CA LYS A 17 -4.39 13.85 -6.32
C LYS A 17 -5.67 13.09 -5.97
N TYR A 18 -6.32 12.51 -6.96
CA TYR A 18 -7.50 11.69 -6.74
C TYR A 18 -7.19 10.42 -5.92
N THR A 19 -6.09 9.72 -6.26
CA THR A 19 -5.65 8.53 -5.52
C THR A 19 -5.38 8.84 -4.04
N ARG A 20 -4.78 9.99 -3.74
CA ARG A 20 -4.58 10.45 -2.35
C ARG A 20 -5.92 10.64 -1.63
N SER A 21 -6.87 11.36 -2.23
CA SER A 21 -8.18 11.57 -1.63
C SER A 21 -8.96 10.26 -1.42
N PHE A 22 -8.79 9.29 -2.31
CA PHE A 22 -9.40 7.97 -2.20
C PHE A 22 -8.82 7.15 -1.03
N ASN A 23 -7.49 7.19 -0.84
CA ASN A 23 -6.81 6.42 0.20
C ASN A 23 -6.82 7.12 1.56
N TYR A 24 -6.92 8.44 1.58
CA TYR A 24 -6.87 9.27 2.77
C TYR A 24 -8.10 10.21 2.82
N PRO A 25 -9.28 9.68 3.17
CA PRO A 25 -10.53 10.45 3.22
C PRO A 25 -10.48 11.55 4.27
N SER A 26 -11.52 12.42 4.30
CA SER A 26 -11.59 13.54 5.24
C SER A 26 -12.05 13.14 6.64
N GLU A 27 -12.50 11.91 6.83
CA GLU A 27 -13.05 11.42 8.08
C GLU A 27 -12.09 10.47 8.77
N SER A 28 -11.85 10.70 10.05
CA SER A 28 -11.06 9.84 10.92
C SER A 28 -11.79 8.53 11.22
N CYS A 29 -11.04 7.46 11.45
CA CYS A 29 -11.62 6.18 11.87
C CYS A 29 -10.64 5.35 12.68
N LEU A 30 -11.18 4.54 13.61
CA LEU A 30 -10.45 3.46 14.25
C LEU A 30 -10.74 2.16 13.50
N LYS A 31 -9.69 1.41 13.24
CA LYS A 31 -9.75 0.11 12.57
C LYS A 31 -9.32 -0.98 13.54
N THR A 32 -10.11 -2.04 13.62
CA THR A 32 -9.93 -3.18 14.51
C THR A 32 -10.14 -4.49 13.74
N GLU A 33 -9.92 -5.63 14.37
CA GLU A 33 -10.15 -6.93 13.76
C GLU A 33 -11.59 -7.10 13.22
N LYS A 34 -12.58 -6.48 13.88
CA LYS A 34 -13.99 -6.52 13.46
C LYS A 34 -14.23 -5.91 12.08
N ASP A 35 -13.32 -5.04 11.64
CA ASP A 35 -13.41 -4.37 10.34
C ASP A 35 -12.88 -5.22 9.18
N LEU A 36 -12.23 -6.35 9.44
CA LEU A 36 -11.65 -7.21 8.39
C LEU A 36 -12.69 -7.69 7.38
N ALA A 37 -13.88 -8.06 7.82
CA ALA A 37 -14.95 -8.53 6.93
C ALA A 37 -15.43 -7.45 5.95
N THR A 38 -15.38 -6.17 6.33
CA THR A 38 -15.91 -5.05 5.56
C THR A 38 -14.85 -4.23 4.84
N ARG A 39 -13.66 -4.08 5.45
CA ARG A 39 -12.55 -3.26 4.94
C ARG A 39 -11.43 -4.09 4.32
N GLY A 40 -11.43 -5.41 4.51
CA GLY A 40 -10.37 -6.29 4.02
C GLY A 40 -8.99 -5.80 4.43
N ILE A 41 -8.06 -5.80 3.48
CA ILE A 41 -6.67 -5.37 3.67
C ILE A 41 -6.51 -3.93 4.19
N LYS A 42 -7.49 -3.05 3.96
CA LYS A 42 -7.45 -1.67 4.51
C LYS A 42 -7.53 -1.60 6.02
N THR A 43 -7.96 -2.66 6.69
CA THR A 43 -7.93 -2.77 8.15
C THR A 43 -6.51 -2.66 8.68
N TYR A 44 -5.54 -3.27 7.99
CA TYR A 44 -4.12 -3.24 8.36
C TYR A 44 -3.38 -2.01 7.83
N PHE A 45 -4.02 -1.20 6.98
CA PHE A 45 -3.34 -0.07 6.37
C PHE A 45 -2.88 0.94 7.42
N CYS A 46 -1.58 1.18 7.45
CA CYS A 46 -0.87 2.21 8.22
C CYS A 46 0.13 2.88 7.30
N SER A 47 0.74 3.99 7.70
CA SER A 47 1.75 4.65 6.88
C SER A 47 2.79 5.38 7.71
N ASN A 48 4.03 4.90 7.63
CA ASN A 48 5.21 5.49 8.28
C ASN A 48 5.60 6.87 7.78
N VAL A 49 4.94 7.39 6.75
CA VAL A 49 5.14 8.79 6.32
C VAL A 49 4.86 9.77 7.47
N CYS A 50 3.84 9.48 8.28
CA CYS A 50 3.57 10.19 9.53
C CYS A 50 2.72 9.27 10.41
N ALA A 51 3.34 8.57 11.33
CA ALA A 51 2.68 7.64 12.24
C ALA A 51 3.24 7.76 13.66
N ALA A 52 2.42 7.37 14.62
CA ALA A 52 2.78 7.24 16.03
C ALA A 52 2.42 5.84 16.52
N TYR A 53 3.29 5.27 17.32
CA TYR A 53 3.17 3.94 17.87
C TYR A 53 3.26 4.01 19.40
N ASP A 54 2.36 3.31 20.09
CA ASP A 54 2.48 3.13 21.54
C ASP A 54 3.73 2.30 21.84
N HIS A 55 4.62 2.85 22.63
CA HIS A 55 5.93 2.23 22.92
C HIS A 55 5.81 0.89 23.65
N LYS A 56 4.82 0.74 24.56
CA LYS A 56 4.63 -0.51 25.29
C LYS A 56 4.15 -1.60 24.35
N ILE A 57 3.15 -1.30 23.50
CA ILE A 57 2.61 -2.24 22.52
C ILE A 57 3.69 -2.57 21.46
N TYR A 58 4.50 -1.58 21.06
CA TYR A 58 5.60 -1.80 20.12
C TYR A 58 6.59 -2.84 20.63
N ASN A 59 6.98 -2.72 21.89
CA ASN A 59 7.90 -3.69 22.52
C ASN A 59 7.24 -5.07 22.76
N GLU A 60 5.97 -5.09 23.16
CA GLU A 60 5.21 -6.34 23.35
C GLU A 60 5.08 -7.16 22.07
N ILE A 61 4.93 -6.50 20.92
CA ILE A 61 4.79 -7.15 19.61
C ILE A 61 6.15 -7.57 19.05
N GLY A 62 7.23 -6.93 19.48
CA GLY A 62 8.60 -7.16 19.01
C GLY A 62 9.06 -6.17 17.92
N GLY A 63 8.35 -5.05 17.76
CA GLY A 63 8.72 -4.00 16.81
C GLY A 63 8.33 -4.27 15.36
N PHE A 64 8.93 -3.52 14.44
CA PHE A 64 8.79 -3.76 13.01
C PHE A 64 9.51 -5.05 12.59
N PRO A 65 9.07 -5.70 11.49
CA PRO A 65 9.80 -6.84 10.95
C PRO A 65 11.24 -6.45 10.59
N GLU A 66 12.22 -7.23 11.05
CA GLU A 66 13.64 -6.98 10.78
C GLU A 66 13.97 -7.07 9.29
N HIS A 67 13.26 -7.94 8.58
CA HIS A 67 13.43 -8.18 7.16
C HIS A 67 12.10 -7.99 6.43
N ALA A 68 11.87 -6.80 5.91
CA ALA A 68 10.76 -6.51 5.01
C ALA A 68 11.26 -5.73 3.80
N ILE A 69 10.92 -6.17 2.60
CA ILE A 69 11.22 -5.44 1.37
C ILE A 69 10.32 -4.22 1.21
N PHE A 70 9.11 -4.30 1.78
CA PHE A 70 8.06 -3.29 1.65
C PHE A 70 6.98 -3.48 2.73
N ASN A 71 6.19 -2.44 3.04
CA ASN A 71 5.03 -2.50 3.94
C ASN A 71 5.33 -2.92 5.39
N GLU A 72 6.47 -2.60 5.94
CA GLU A 72 6.80 -2.88 7.35
C GLU A 72 5.75 -2.31 8.32
N ASP A 73 5.19 -1.15 7.98
CA ASP A 73 4.12 -0.49 8.73
C ASP A 73 2.82 -1.27 8.71
N MET A 74 2.47 -1.82 7.56
CA MET A 74 1.25 -2.59 7.37
C MET A 74 1.36 -4.00 7.97
N ILE A 75 2.53 -4.63 7.91
CA ILE A 75 2.82 -5.92 8.56
C ILE A 75 2.68 -5.77 10.08
N TYR A 76 3.34 -4.76 10.64
CA TYR A 76 3.26 -4.46 12.07
C TYR A 76 1.81 -4.14 12.50
N ALA A 77 1.09 -3.31 11.74
CA ALA A 77 -0.32 -3.01 12.00
C ALA A 77 -1.19 -4.28 11.95
N GLY A 78 -0.89 -5.21 11.06
CA GLY A 78 -1.55 -6.51 10.99
C GLY A 78 -1.32 -7.35 12.25
N TRP A 79 -0.09 -7.42 12.75
CA TRP A 79 0.22 -8.08 14.02
C TRP A 79 -0.52 -7.44 15.20
N MET A 80 -0.56 -6.09 15.25
CA MET A 80 -1.33 -5.36 16.27
C MET A 80 -2.80 -5.73 16.26
N VAL A 81 -3.43 -5.67 15.09
CA VAL A 81 -4.87 -5.95 14.94
C VAL A 81 -5.20 -7.37 15.34
N LYS A 82 -4.37 -8.35 14.96
CA LYS A 82 -4.53 -9.76 15.36
C LYS A 82 -4.36 -10.01 16.86
N LYS A 83 -3.64 -9.12 17.56
CA LYS A 83 -3.54 -9.13 19.03
C LYS A 83 -4.64 -8.32 19.73
N GLY A 84 -5.67 -7.88 18.98
CA GLY A 84 -6.81 -7.14 19.52
C GLY A 84 -6.60 -5.63 19.65
N TYR A 85 -5.47 -5.08 19.20
CA TYR A 85 -5.22 -3.63 19.17
C TYR A 85 -5.86 -2.98 17.96
N GLY A 86 -5.93 -1.64 17.98
CA GLY A 86 -6.51 -0.84 16.90
C GLY A 86 -5.49 0.02 16.16
N VAL A 87 -5.82 0.37 14.92
CA VAL A 87 -5.08 1.33 14.08
C VAL A 87 -5.97 2.53 13.82
N ALA A 88 -5.61 3.68 14.36
CA ALA A 88 -6.34 4.93 14.18
C ALA A 88 -5.85 5.66 12.91
N TYR A 89 -6.78 6.01 12.03
CA TYR A 89 -6.57 7.02 11.01
C TYR A 89 -7.05 8.37 11.50
N VAL A 90 -6.17 9.37 11.51
CA VAL A 90 -6.44 10.71 12.05
C VAL A 90 -6.41 11.72 10.89
N ALA A 91 -7.60 12.09 10.39
CA ALA A 91 -7.73 12.95 9.21
C ALA A 91 -7.35 14.42 9.49
N GLU A 92 -7.42 14.84 10.73
CA GLU A 92 -7.04 16.17 11.22
C GLU A 92 -5.52 16.36 11.26
N ALA A 93 -4.76 15.29 11.54
CA ALA A 93 -3.31 15.27 11.42
C ALA A 93 -2.95 15.17 9.93
N ARG A 94 -2.28 16.19 9.38
CA ARG A 94 -2.04 16.31 7.94
C ARG A 94 -0.56 16.39 7.62
N VAL A 95 -0.16 15.70 6.53
CA VAL A 95 1.20 15.77 5.97
C VAL A 95 1.12 15.84 4.45
N TYR A 96 1.98 16.65 3.82
CA TYR A 96 2.08 16.71 2.36
C TYR A 96 3.01 15.61 1.85
N HIS A 97 2.43 14.65 1.16
CA HIS A 97 3.19 13.54 0.58
C HIS A 97 2.50 12.98 -0.66
N SER A 98 3.21 12.92 -1.75
CA SER A 98 2.76 12.29 -3.01
C SER A 98 3.96 11.92 -3.87
N HIS A 99 3.74 11.05 -4.84
CA HIS A 99 4.74 10.58 -5.79
C HIS A 99 4.15 10.55 -7.20
N ASN A 100 4.86 11.15 -8.16
CA ASN A 100 4.53 11.08 -9.58
C ASN A 100 5.29 9.91 -10.23
N TYR A 101 4.92 8.68 -9.88
CA TYR A 101 5.59 7.50 -10.42
C TYR A 101 5.24 7.24 -11.89
N SER A 102 6.26 6.95 -12.71
CA SER A 102 6.09 6.39 -14.04
C SER A 102 5.48 4.97 -14.00
N CYS A 103 5.04 4.47 -15.16
CA CYS A 103 4.54 3.08 -15.25
C CYS A 103 5.61 2.06 -14.83
N ALA A 104 6.87 2.27 -15.18
CA ALA A 104 7.98 1.41 -14.78
C ALA A 104 8.18 1.42 -13.25
N GLN A 105 8.21 2.60 -12.64
CA GLN A 105 8.32 2.73 -11.19
C GLN A 105 7.13 2.10 -10.46
N GLN A 106 5.90 2.25 -11.01
CA GLN A 106 4.71 1.57 -10.47
C GLN A 106 4.85 0.05 -10.56
N PHE A 107 5.39 -0.48 -11.65
CA PHE A 107 5.65 -1.91 -11.80
C PHE A 107 6.62 -2.41 -10.71
N HIS A 108 7.81 -1.80 -10.61
CA HIS A 108 8.83 -2.22 -9.64
C HIS A 108 8.35 -2.13 -8.20
N ARG A 109 7.68 -1.01 -7.84
CA ARG A 109 7.10 -0.84 -6.51
C ARG A 109 6.05 -1.90 -6.17
N ASN A 110 5.19 -2.23 -7.13
CA ASN A 110 4.17 -3.25 -6.89
C ASN A 110 4.73 -4.67 -6.95
N PHE A 111 5.86 -4.89 -7.63
CA PHE A 111 6.60 -6.14 -7.50
C PHE A 111 7.07 -6.35 -6.07
N ASP A 112 7.72 -5.36 -5.45
CA ASP A 112 8.17 -5.44 -4.06
C ASP A 112 6.99 -5.58 -3.09
N LEU A 113 5.85 -4.92 -3.35
CA LEU A 113 4.61 -5.11 -2.60
C LEU A 113 4.13 -6.57 -2.67
N GLY A 114 4.13 -7.17 -3.86
CA GLY A 114 3.75 -8.57 -4.07
C GLY A 114 4.67 -9.54 -3.33
N VAL A 115 6.00 -9.30 -3.37
CA VAL A 115 7.00 -10.05 -2.62
C VAL A 115 6.73 -9.95 -1.12
N SER A 116 6.58 -8.74 -0.57
CA SER A 116 6.28 -8.51 0.84
C SER A 116 5.05 -9.30 1.30
N GLN A 117 3.97 -9.25 0.55
CA GLN A 117 2.76 -10.02 0.88
C GLN A 117 2.93 -11.55 0.76
N ALA A 118 3.80 -12.02 -0.13
CA ALA A 118 4.09 -13.44 -0.27
C ALA A 118 5.00 -13.96 0.86
N GLU A 119 5.77 -13.09 1.49
CA GLU A 119 6.66 -13.42 2.61
C GLU A 119 5.97 -13.36 3.97
N HIS A 120 4.82 -12.68 4.05
CA HIS A 120 4.03 -12.53 5.27
C HIS A 120 2.61 -13.12 5.12
N PRO A 121 2.48 -14.44 4.81
CA PRO A 121 1.19 -15.08 4.66
C PRO A 121 0.37 -15.00 5.95
N GLU A 122 1.01 -14.99 7.12
CA GLU A 122 0.36 -14.86 8.42
C GLU A 122 -0.50 -13.59 8.55
N ILE A 123 -0.24 -12.56 7.72
CA ILE A 123 -1.02 -11.31 7.70
C ILE A 123 -1.93 -11.24 6.46
N PHE A 124 -1.42 -11.63 5.30
CA PHE A 124 -2.08 -11.33 4.02
C PHE A 124 -2.83 -12.50 3.40
N GLU A 125 -2.62 -13.75 3.89
CA GLU A 125 -3.37 -14.90 3.38
C GLU A 125 -4.85 -14.81 3.79
N GLY A 126 -5.73 -15.08 2.83
CA GLY A 126 -7.18 -14.97 3.06
C GLY A 126 -7.73 -13.54 3.12
N VAL A 127 -6.87 -12.51 3.03
CA VAL A 127 -7.30 -11.10 2.99
C VAL A 127 -7.14 -10.55 1.57
N PRO A 128 -8.24 -10.44 0.79
CA PRO A 128 -8.16 -10.00 -0.60
C PRO A 128 -7.65 -8.55 -0.72
N SER A 129 -6.64 -8.34 -1.56
CA SER A 129 -6.10 -7.01 -1.87
C SER A 129 -6.50 -6.50 -3.27
N GLU A 130 -6.77 -7.41 -4.21
CA GLU A 130 -7.07 -7.08 -5.60
C GLU A 130 -8.39 -6.31 -5.75
N GLY A 131 -9.38 -6.57 -4.90
CA GLY A 131 -10.67 -5.87 -4.89
C GLY A 131 -10.53 -4.36 -4.70
N GLU A 132 -9.60 -3.91 -3.87
CA GLU A 132 -9.35 -2.47 -3.66
C GLU A 132 -8.70 -1.81 -4.88
N GLY A 133 -7.80 -2.50 -5.57
CA GLY A 133 -7.23 -2.02 -6.83
C GLY A 133 -8.30 -1.81 -7.90
N ILE A 134 -9.17 -2.78 -8.11
CA ILE A 134 -10.28 -2.71 -9.06
C ILE A 134 -11.25 -1.58 -8.68
N ARG A 135 -11.57 -1.44 -7.41
CA ARG A 135 -12.43 -0.37 -6.89
C ARG A 135 -11.83 1.01 -7.15
N LEU A 136 -10.53 1.19 -6.94
CA LEU A 136 -9.82 2.43 -7.24
C LEU A 136 -9.90 2.75 -8.73
N VAL A 137 -9.63 1.79 -9.63
CA VAL A 137 -9.71 1.99 -11.09
C VAL A 137 -11.11 2.43 -11.52
N LYS A 138 -12.16 1.71 -11.09
CA LYS A 138 -13.56 2.05 -11.41
C LYS A 138 -13.91 3.47 -10.95
N LYS A 139 -13.55 3.83 -9.71
CA LYS A 139 -13.82 5.17 -9.18
C LYS A 139 -12.99 6.25 -9.87
N SER A 140 -11.73 5.97 -10.24
CA SER A 140 -10.89 6.90 -11.02
C SER A 140 -11.46 7.14 -12.41
N MET A 141 -11.95 6.10 -13.10
CA MET A 141 -12.64 6.26 -14.39
C MET A 141 -13.88 7.15 -14.27
N ALA A 142 -14.75 6.88 -13.30
CA ALA A 142 -15.93 7.68 -13.05
C ALA A 142 -15.58 9.15 -12.72
N TYR A 143 -14.52 9.36 -11.94
CA TYR A 143 -14.02 10.70 -11.63
C TYR A 143 -13.52 11.44 -12.88
N LEU A 144 -12.70 10.78 -13.72
CA LEU A 144 -12.19 11.34 -14.98
C LEU A 144 -13.33 11.71 -15.93
N THR A 145 -14.34 10.85 -16.07
CA THR A 145 -15.52 11.12 -16.90
C THR A 145 -16.29 12.32 -16.36
N LYS A 146 -16.57 12.36 -15.05
CA LYS A 146 -17.32 13.44 -14.40
C LYS A 146 -16.62 14.80 -14.49
N THR A 147 -15.29 14.81 -14.46
CA THR A 147 -14.48 16.04 -14.51
C THR A 147 -14.04 16.43 -15.93
N GLY A 148 -14.50 15.70 -16.96
CA GLY A 148 -14.18 15.99 -18.36
C GLY A 148 -12.76 15.62 -18.78
N HIS A 149 -12.05 14.78 -18.04
CA HIS A 149 -10.66 14.38 -18.31
C HIS A 149 -10.55 12.98 -18.94
N ILE A 150 -11.46 12.65 -19.85
CA ILE A 150 -11.56 11.31 -20.47
C ILE A 150 -10.29 10.88 -21.21
N TRP A 151 -9.50 11.83 -21.76
CA TRP A 151 -8.23 11.55 -22.43
C TRP A 151 -7.16 10.95 -21.49
N MET A 152 -7.34 11.04 -20.18
CA MET A 152 -6.43 10.42 -19.19
C MET A 152 -6.75 8.93 -18.93
N ILE A 153 -7.88 8.42 -19.42
CA ILE A 153 -8.30 7.02 -19.21
C ILE A 153 -7.28 6.01 -19.75
N PRO A 154 -6.69 6.17 -20.96
CA PRO A 154 -5.62 5.27 -21.41
C PRO A 154 -4.43 5.23 -20.46
N GLY A 155 -3.98 6.41 -19.97
CA GLY A 155 -2.90 6.50 -18.99
C GLY A 155 -3.22 5.78 -17.66
N LEU A 156 -4.45 5.94 -17.15
CA LEU A 156 -4.93 5.21 -15.98
C LEU A 156 -4.87 3.69 -16.21
N PHE A 157 -5.26 3.22 -17.40
CA PHE A 157 -5.23 1.81 -17.74
C PHE A 157 -3.80 1.26 -17.77
N PHE A 158 -2.87 1.94 -18.44
CA PHE A 158 -1.46 1.52 -18.49
C PHE A 158 -0.80 1.50 -17.11
N GLN A 159 -1.04 2.53 -16.29
CA GLN A 159 -0.55 2.54 -14.90
C GLN A 159 -1.12 1.40 -14.08
N SER A 160 -2.42 1.10 -14.22
CA SER A 160 -3.07 0.02 -13.48
C SER A 160 -2.58 -1.35 -13.93
N ALA A 161 -2.37 -1.55 -15.24
CA ALA A 161 -1.80 -2.76 -15.80
C ALA A 161 -0.36 -2.98 -15.31
N SER A 162 0.46 -1.92 -15.26
CA SER A 162 1.83 -1.99 -14.73
C SER A 162 1.85 -2.38 -13.25
N LYS A 163 0.98 -1.79 -12.43
CA LYS A 163 0.82 -2.15 -11.02
C LYS A 163 0.43 -3.61 -10.85
N TYR A 164 -0.57 -4.05 -11.60
CA TYR A 164 -1.04 -5.42 -11.53
C TYR A 164 0.01 -6.44 -11.98
N ALA A 165 0.71 -6.17 -13.09
CA ALA A 165 1.78 -7.02 -13.59
C ALA A 165 2.92 -7.16 -12.57
N GLY A 166 3.38 -6.05 -11.99
CA GLY A 166 4.38 -6.07 -10.93
C GLY A 166 3.93 -6.91 -9.74
N TYR A 167 2.75 -6.61 -9.20
CA TYR A 167 2.18 -7.34 -8.07
C TYR A 167 2.03 -8.84 -8.34
N PHE A 168 1.49 -9.20 -9.49
CA PHE A 168 1.29 -10.60 -9.89
C PHE A 168 2.61 -11.38 -9.95
N LEU A 169 3.66 -10.78 -10.52
CA LEU A 169 5.00 -11.39 -10.55
C LEU A 169 5.62 -11.45 -9.15
N GLY A 170 5.49 -10.38 -8.37
CA GLY A 170 5.99 -10.32 -7.00
C GLY A 170 5.38 -11.39 -6.10
N LYS A 171 4.07 -11.62 -6.18
CA LYS A 171 3.42 -12.74 -5.45
C LYS A 171 3.97 -14.12 -5.81
N ARG A 172 4.62 -14.24 -6.97
CA ARG A 172 5.18 -15.50 -7.49
C ARG A 172 6.71 -15.50 -7.58
N TYR A 173 7.38 -14.56 -6.91
CA TYR A 173 8.82 -14.36 -7.03
C TYR A 173 9.65 -15.62 -6.82
N LYS A 174 9.22 -16.53 -5.94
CA LYS A 174 9.90 -17.81 -5.69
C LYS A 174 10.01 -18.72 -6.93
N LYS A 175 9.20 -18.47 -7.97
CA LYS A 175 9.22 -19.19 -9.25
C LYS A 175 10.06 -18.49 -10.32
N LEU A 176 10.61 -17.32 -10.01
CA LEU A 176 11.37 -16.52 -10.97
C LEU A 176 12.87 -16.73 -10.78
N PRO A 177 13.65 -16.70 -11.87
CA PRO A 177 15.11 -16.71 -11.76
C PRO A 177 15.61 -15.40 -11.11
N GLU A 178 16.72 -15.50 -10.35
CA GLU A 178 17.30 -14.38 -9.60
C GLU A 178 17.52 -13.12 -10.46
N LYS A 179 18.06 -13.29 -11.67
CA LYS A 179 18.28 -12.16 -12.60
C LYS A 179 16.99 -11.39 -12.90
N LEU A 180 15.87 -12.10 -13.05
CA LEU A 180 14.56 -11.47 -13.30
C LEU A 180 14.05 -10.77 -12.04
N ILE A 181 14.21 -11.36 -10.86
CA ILE A 181 13.87 -10.73 -9.59
C ILE A 181 14.60 -9.39 -9.46
N LEU A 182 15.93 -9.39 -9.67
CA LEU A 182 16.77 -8.19 -9.57
C LEU A 182 16.39 -7.12 -10.59
N SER A 183 15.88 -7.51 -11.77
CA SER A 183 15.39 -6.54 -12.76
C SER A 183 14.01 -5.99 -12.44
N CYS A 184 13.20 -6.69 -11.63
CA CYS A 184 11.84 -6.30 -11.27
C CYS A 184 11.75 -5.48 -9.97
N THR A 185 12.71 -5.60 -9.07
CA THR A 185 12.68 -4.95 -7.75
C THR A 185 13.10 -3.48 -7.80
N MET A 186 12.55 -2.64 -6.90
CA MET A 186 13.11 -1.33 -6.55
C MET A 186 14.21 -1.42 -5.50
N SER A 187 14.34 -2.55 -4.80
CA SER A 187 15.17 -2.73 -3.61
C SER A 187 16.22 -3.84 -3.81
N PRO A 188 17.19 -3.69 -4.74
CA PRO A 188 18.17 -4.74 -5.03
C PRO A 188 19.04 -5.10 -3.81
N GLU A 189 19.27 -4.15 -2.89
CA GLU A 189 20.05 -4.39 -1.67
C GLU A 189 19.37 -5.37 -0.70
N TYR A 190 18.05 -5.43 -0.71
CA TYR A 190 17.29 -6.43 0.06
C TYR A 190 17.69 -7.86 -0.32
N TRP A 191 17.84 -8.11 -1.62
CA TRP A 191 18.18 -9.43 -2.15
C TRP A 191 19.62 -9.85 -1.91
N LYS A 192 20.54 -8.88 -1.79
CA LYS A 192 21.95 -9.16 -1.45
C LYS A 192 22.10 -9.61 0.01
N LYS A 193 21.30 -9.07 0.92
CA LYS A 193 21.31 -9.42 2.35
C LYS A 193 20.60 -10.75 2.65
N LYS A 194 19.84 -11.26 1.72
CA LYS A 194 19.05 -12.50 1.88
C LYS A 194 19.86 -13.77 1.52
N LYS A 195 21.08 -13.59 1.01
CA LYS A 195 22.07 -14.66 0.79
C LYS A 195 22.89 -14.89 2.05
#